data_5c57ca00ed54b2a2e0d998b6f50e1a87
#
_entry.id   5c57ca00ed54b2a2e0d998b6f50e1a87
#
_cell.length_a   1.000
_cell.length_b   1.000
_cell.length_c   1.000
_cell.angle_alpha   90.00
_cell.angle_beta   90.00
_cell.angle_gamma   90.00
#
_symmetry.space_group_name_H-M   'P 1'
#
loop_
_entity.id
_entity.type
_entity.pdbx_description
1 polymer ?
#
loop_
_entity_poly.entity_id
_entity_poly.type
_entity_poly.pdbx_seq_one_letter_code
_entity_poly.pdbx_strand_id
1 'polypeptide(L)'
;EEKLNAVSAMVEEEDSAMKAYVRELFSELMTLSRRRQVQYLKEAGRSNHFSFQKADKLIFPEKKLAFQGLKGAYSYLAGRRIFPDENMISVLHFRDVFDAVEEGRADYGILPMDNSTYGMVQDNYDLLNRYPTMVVLGEIHYPVSHCLCSRVGEGLDHIKKVYSHPQALSQCRDFFYVHPDIEQIPSANTAIAAKELSESGEEGAAVLCSKEAAEYYGLSILREQLSKEENATRFFIFGKEKIYSEDAYKLSISLIVPDNVGSLYQVLGSFMCNGLSLSMIQSRPVGDGAFSYRFFIDVIGNLSDSRVENALSTLKEEGVDFRILGNYPKEK
;
A
#
# COMPACT_ATOMS: atom_id res chain seq x y z
N GLU A 1 24.46 -23.12 -7.73
CA GLU A 1 24.76 -22.95 -9.15
C GLU A 1 25.68 -24.09 -9.66
N GLU A 2 26.83 -24.33 -9.02
CA GLU A 2 27.79 -25.40 -9.40
C GLU A 2 27.14 -26.80 -9.48
N LYS A 3 26.32 -27.16 -8.49
CA LYS A 3 25.59 -28.45 -8.47
C LYS A 3 24.55 -28.56 -9.58
N LEU A 4 23.83 -27.45 -9.86
CA LEU A 4 22.85 -27.42 -10.94
C LEU A 4 23.50 -27.55 -12.31
N ASN A 5 24.64 -26.89 -12.48
CA ASN A 5 25.43 -27.03 -13.71
C ASN A 5 25.98 -28.46 -13.90
N ALA A 6 26.45 -29.06 -12.81
CA ALA A 6 26.95 -30.46 -12.86
C ALA A 6 25.86 -31.46 -13.25
N VAL A 7 24.65 -31.32 -12.70
CA VAL A 7 23.51 -32.20 -13.02
C VAL A 7 23.01 -31.95 -14.45
N SER A 8 22.93 -30.68 -14.88
CA SER A 8 22.56 -30.35 -16.28
C SER A 8 23.55 -30.90 -17.30
N ALA A 9 24.84 -31.02 -16.94
CA ALA A 9 25.86 -31.57 -17.81
C ALA A 9 25.75 -33.10 -18.00
N MET A 10 24.94 -33.79 -17.18
CA MET A 10 24.64 -35.21 -17.33
C MET A 10 23.60 -35.52 -18.43
N VAL A 11 22.95 -34.50 -18.95
CA VAL A 11 21.96 -34.61 -20.04
C VAL A 11 22.68 -34.42 -21.37
N GLU A 12 22.30 -35.17 -22.40
CA GLU A 12 22.85 -35.05 -23.74
C GLU A 12 22.85 -33.62 -24.28
N GLU A 13 23.92 -33.21 -24.97
CA GLU A 13 24.11 -31.79 -25.36
C GLU A 13 23.01 -31.25 -26.26
N GLU A 14 22.39 -32.13 -27.06
CA GLU A 14 21.36 -31.79 -28.04
C GLU A 14 19.96 -31.57 -27.42
N ASP A 15 19.69 -32.04 -26.19
CA ASP A 15 18.40 -31.89 -25.53
C ASP A 15 18.37 -30.72 -24.53
N SER A 16 18.26 -29.50 -25.08
CA SER A 16 18.21 -28.28 -24.30
C SER A 16 16.95 -28.18 -23.41
N ALA A 17 15.82 -28.80 -23.85
CA ALA A 17 14.59 -28.82 -23.07
C ALA A 17 14.74 -29.72 -21.84
N MET A 18 15.31 -30.91 -22.00
CA MET A 18 15.56 -31.81 -20.88
C MET A 18 16.56 -31.22 -19.89
N LYS A 19 17.59 -30.50 -20.35
CA LYS A 19 18.49 -29.76 -19.45
C LYS A 19 17.74 -28.74 -18.58
N ALA A 20 16.82 -28.00 -19.19
CA ALA A 20 15.99 -27.03 -18.45
C ALA A 20 15.12 -27.73 -17.40
N TYR A 21 14.44 -28.81 -17.76
CA TYR A 21 13.59 -29.56 -16.81
C TYR A 21 14.39 -30.19 -15.66
N VAL A 22 15.54 -30.78 -15.97
CA VAL A 22 16.42 -31.33 -14.94
C VAL A 22 16.90 -30.25 -13.98
N ARG A 23 17.31 -29.10 -14.52
CA ARG A 23 17.73 -27.95 -13.70
C ARG A 23 16.62 -27.45 -12.79
N GLU A 24 15.41 -27.34 -13.31
CA GLU A 24 14.21 -26.92 -12.53
C GLU A 24 13.92 -27.91 -11.42
N LEU A 25 13.83 -29.22 -11.71
CA LEU A 25 13.60 -30.28 -10.73
C LEU A 25 14.63 -30.26 -9.59
N PHE A 26 15.90 -30.15 -9.91
CA PHE A 26 16.96 -30.10 -8.90
C PHE A 26 16.96 -28.81 -8.12
N SER A 27 16.56 -27.67 -8.71
CA SER A 27 16.35 -26.40 -8.00
C SER A 27 15.26 -26.55 -6.96
N GLU A 28 14.13 -27.18 -7.31
CA GLU A 28 13.05 -27.46 -6.36
C GLU A 28 13.49 -28.41 -5.25
N LEU A 29 14.19 -29.48 -5.56
CA LEU A 29 14.72 -30.40 -4.56
C LEU A 29 15.69 -29.72 -3.58
N MET A 30 16.54 -28.82 -4.07
CA MET A 30 17.44 -28.04 -3.22
C MET A 30 16.67 -27.05 -2.34
N THR A 31 15.60 -26.45 -2.85
CA THR A 31 14.72 -25.55 -2.07
C THR A 31 14.01 -26.31 -0.95
N LEU A 32 13.48 -27.51 -1.23
CA LEU A 32 12.88 -28.38 -0.20
C LEU A 32 13.90 -28.84 0.85
N SER A 33 15.12 -29.16 0.42
CA SER A 33 16.21 -29.52 1.34
C SER A 33 16.61 -28.36 2.27
N ARG A 34 16.75 -27.13 1.71
CA ARG A 34 17.01 -25.91 2.50
C ARG A 34 15.90 -25.65 3.50
N ARG A 35 14.65 -25.76 3.07
CA ARG A 35 13.48 -25.63 3.95
C ARG A 35 13.58 -26.56 5.17
N ARG A 36 13.95 -27.81 4.96
CA ARG A 36 14.12 -28.76 6.07
C ARG A 36 15.28 -28.40 6.98
N GLN A 37 16.38 -27.90 6.43
CA GLN A 37 17.54 -27.43 7.20
C GLN A 37 17.21 -26.22 8.06
N VAL A 38 16.49 -25.21 7.53
CA VAL A 38 16.04 -24.04 8.31
C VAL A 38 15.14 -24.46 9.45
N GLN A 39 14.23 -25.42 9.22
CA GLN A 39 13.38 -25.97 10.29
C GLN A 39 14.22 -26.59 11.42
N TYR A 40 15.23 -27.39 11.11
CA TYR A 40 16.13 -27.97 12.09
C TYR A 40 16.95 -26.90 12.84
N LEU A 41 17.40 -25.86 12.16
CA LEU A 41 18.11 -24.74 12.81
C LEU A 41 17.20 -24.00 13.79
N LYS A 42 15.93 -23.81 13.44
CA LYS A 42 14.93 -23.21 14.33
C LYS A 42 14.65 -24.09 15.56
N GLU A 43 14.45 -25.38 15.38
CA GLU A 43 14.31 -26.36 16.46
C GLU A 43 15.54 -26.38 17.39
N ALA A 44 16.73 -26.08 16.83
CA ALA A 44 17.97 -25.94 17.57
C ALA A 44 18.20 -24.53 18.18
N GLY A 45 17.19 -23.64 18.16
CA GLY A 45 17.26 -22.27 18.69
C GLY A 45 18.08 -21.30 17.85
N ARG A 46 18.42 -21.66 16.61
CA ARG A 46 19.16 -20.82 15.66
C ARG A 46 18.20 -20.29 14.59
N SER A 47 17.36 -19.29 14.91
CA SER A 47 16.51 -18.63 13.93
C SER A 47 17.14 -17.36 13.38
N ASN A 48 16.92 -17.09 12.10
CA ASN A 48 17.27 -15.81 11.48
C ASN A 48 16.23 -14.77 11.90
N HIS A 49 16.51 -13.98 12.93
CA HIS A 49 15.63 -12.86 13.31
C HIS A 49 15.81 -11.72 12.30
N PHE A 50 14.76 -11.39 11.56
CA PHE A 50 14.74 -10.26 10.61
C PHE A 50 14.60 -8.90 11.32
N SER A 51 15.34 -8.65 12.38
CA SER A 51 15.37 -7.36 13.10
C SER A 51 14.01 -6.82 13.57
N PHE A 52 12.95 -7.65 13.57
CA PHE A 52 11.63 -7.31 14.08
C PHE A 52 11.42 -7.95 15.45
N GLN A 53 10.79 -7.20 16.35
CA GLN A 53 10.45 -7.68 17.69
C GLN A 53 8.95 -7.96 17.79
N LYS A 54 8.59 -9.04 18.49
CA LYS A 54 7.19 -9.33 18.77
C LYS A 54 6.66 -8.34 19.83
N ALA A 55 5.47 -7.79 19.57
CA ALA A 55 4.79 -6.85 20.47
C ALA A 55 3.31 -7.23 20.58
N ASP A 56 2.71 -6.92 21.71
CA ASP A 56 1.28 -7.21 21.94
C ASP A 56 0.37 -6.24 21.19
N LYS A 57 0.86 -5.03 20.93
CA LYS A 57 0.13 -3.97 20.24
C LYS A 57 1.06 -3.16 19.34
N LEU A 58 0.61 -2.86 18.12
CA LEU A 58 1.41 -2.14 17.13
C LEU A 58 1.07 -0.65 17.05
N ILE A 59 -0.20 -0.28 17.31
CA ILE A 59 -0.72 1.08 17.17
C ILE A 59 -1.37 1.51 18.48
N PHE A 60 -0.99 2.67 18.97
CA PHE A 60 -1.46 3.25 20.22
C PHE A 60 -2.25 4.55 19.92
N PRO A 61 -3.59 4.57 20.12
CA PRO A 61 -4.44 5.72 19.77
C PRO A 61 -4.11 7.02 20.49
N GLU A 62 -3.45 6.94 21.67
CA GLU A 62 -2.99 8.10 22.46
C GLU A 62 -1.77 8.81 21.87
N LYS A 63 -1.08 8.17 20.92
CA LYS A 63 0.05 8.76 20.20
C LYS A 63 -0.41 9.58 19.00
N LYS A 64 0.49 10.39 18.43
CA LYS A 64 0.19 11.32 17.33
C LYS A 64 0.27 10.66 15.96
N LEU A 65 -0.72 10.93 15.11
CA LEU A 65 -0.80 10.49 13.72
C LEU A 65 -0.71 11.68 12.77
N ALA A 66 0.28 11.69 11.87
CA ALA A 66 0.34 12.64 10.76
C ALA A 66 -0.46 12.15 9.55
N PHE A 67 -1.22 13.03 8.92
CA PHE A 67 -1.98 12.74 7.69
C PHE A 67 -1.89 13.89 6.70
N GLN A 68 -1.98 13.59 5.41
CA GLN A 68 -1.99 14.60 4.35
C GLN A 68 -3.39 15.18 4.16
N GLY A 69 -3.48 16.50 4.03
CA GLY A 69 -4.69 17.24 3.72
C GLY A 69 -5.36 17.86 4.95
N LEU A 70 -6.61 18.23 4.79
CA LEU A 70 -7.41 18.90 5.81
C LEU A 70 -8.39 17.91 6.48
N LYS A 71 -9.06 18.36 7.55
CA LYS A 71 -10.20 17.64 8.14
C LYS A 71 -11.24 17.38 7.07
N GLY A 72 -11.79 16.15 7.05
CA GLY A 72 -12.68 15.69 5.98
C GLY A 72 -11.99 15.05 4.77
N ALA A 73 -10.66 15.13 4.62
CA ALA A 73 -9.92 14.33 3.63
C ALA A 73 -9.98 12.84 3.98
N TYR A 74 -9.93 11.96 2.98
CA TYR A 74 -10.02 10.50 3.22
C TYR A 74 -8.90 9.96 4.11
N SER A 75 -7.69 10.53 4.06
CA SER A 75 -6.61 10.18 5.01
C SER A 75 -6.97 10.53 6.45
N TYR A 76 -7.62 11.69 6.67
CA TYR A 76 -8.13 12.05 7.98
C TYR A 76 -9.24 11.10 8.43
N LEU A 77 -10.22 10.82 7.57
CA LEU A 77 -11.36 9.96 7.90
C LEU A 77 -10.91 8.52 8.21
N ALA A 78 -9.97 7.98 7.45
CA ALA A 78 -9.37 6.69 7.73
C ALA A 78 -8.65 6.68 9.08
N GLY A 79 -7.83 7.70 9.37
CA GLY A 79 -7.11 7.83 10.65
C GLY A 79 -8.05 7.94 11.85
N ARG A 80 -9.19 8.62 11.69
CA ARG A 80 -10.22 8.80 12.73
C ARG A 80 -10.88 7.51 13.20
N ARG A 81 -10.78 6.42 12.45
CA ARG A 81 -11.23 5.10 12.91
C ARG A 81 -10.44 4.58 14.10
N ILE A 82 -9.20 5.04 14.28
CA ILE A 82 -8.29 4.57 15.33
C ILE A 82 -7.88 5.70 16.27
N PHE A 83 -7.61 6.90 15.75
CA PHE A 83 -7.05 8.00 16.52
C PHE A 83 -8.10 9.08 16.84
N PRO A 84 -8.11 9.62 18.07
CA PRO A 84 -8.90 10.79 18.40
C PRO A 84 -8.40 12.03 17.66
N ASP A 85 -9.28 13.02 17.48
CA ASP A 85 -9.01 14.21 16.66
C ASP A 85 -7.83 15.05 17.17
N GLU A 86 -7.69 15.16 18.47
CA GLU A 86 -6.62 15.90 19.15
C GLU A 86 -5.22 15.31 18.88
N ASN A 87 -5.14 14.06 18.49
CA ASN A 87 -3.89 13.38 18.20
C ASN A 87 -3.53 13.38 16.70
N MET A 88 -4.35 14.03 15.87
CA MET A 88 -4.15 14.05 14.43
C MET A 88 -3.47 15.34 13.96
N ILE A 89 -2.38 15.21 13.21
CA ILE A 89 -1.56 16.31 12.68
C ILE A 89 -1.74 16.40 11.17
N SER A 90 -2.33 17.50 10.72
CA SER A 90 -2.47 17.81 9.28
C SER A 90 -1.15 18.32 8.71
N VAL A 91 -0.77 17.79 7.53
CA VAL A 91 0.35 18.27 6.74
C VAL A 91 -0.06 18.45 5.27
N LEU A 92 0.74 19.20 4.50
CA LEU A 92 0.35 19.61 3.16
C LEU A 92 0.56 18.50 2.11
N HIS A 93 1.73 17.86 2.14
CA HIS A 93 2.13 16.87 1.13
C HIS A 93 2.34 15.48 1.74
N PHE A 94 2.27 14.43 0.93
CA PHE A 94 2.55 13.07 1.37
C PHE A 94 3.97 12.91 1.95
N ARG A 95 4.95 13.60 1.39
CA ARG A 95 6.32 13.61 1.92
C ARG A 95 6.37 14.15 3.35
N ASP A 96 5.62 15.20 3.64
CA ASP A 96 5.61 15.84 4.96
C ASP A 96 5.10 14.89 6.06
N VAL A 97 4.28 13.87 5.68
CA VAL A 97 3.85 12.81 6.61
C VAL A 97 5.05 11.99 7.07
N PHE A 98 5.93 11.60 6.13
CA PHE A 98 7.16 10.88 6.46
C PHE A 98 8.12 11.75 7.29
N ASP A 99 8.31 13.01 6.87
CA ASP A 99 9.17 13.96 7.58
C ASP A 99 8.66 14.20 9.01
N ALA A 100 7.35 14.28 9.22
CA ALA A 100 6.76 14.44 10.55
C ALA A 100 7.09 13.25 11.47
N VAL A 101 7.06 12.02 10.94
CA VAL A 101 7.41 10.82 11.71
C VAL A 101 8.93 10.71 11.91
N GLU A 102 9.72 11.02 10.87
CA GLU A 102 11.19 10.96 10.95
C GLU A 102 11.74 11.96 11.99
N GLU A 103 11.21 13.16 12.02
CA GLU A 103 11.57 14.23 12.95
C GLU A 103 10.97 14.06 14.36
N GLY A 104 10.06 13.09 14.56
CA GLY A 104 9.41 12.82 15.85
C GLY A 104 8.30 13.82 16.21
N ARG A 105 7.78 14.60 15.25
CA ARG A 105 6.59 15.45 15.42
C ARG A 105 5.31 14.62 15.51
N ALA A 106 5.31 13.45 14.87
CA ALA A 106 4.29 12.42 14.96
C ALA A 106 4.94 11.07 15.25
N ASP A 107 4.20 10.16 15.88
CA ASP A 107 4.62 8.78 16.12
C ASP A 107 4.31 7.89 14.92
N TYR A 108 3.21 8.20 14.24
CA TYR A 108 2.69 7.47 13.09
C TYR A 108 2.38 8.39 11.93
N GLY A 109 2.41 7.83 10.72
CA GLY A 109 1.88 8.44 9.52
C GLY A 109 0.81 7.56 8.88
N ILE A 110 -0.15 8.18 8.17
CA ILE A 110 -1.14 7.48 7.36
C ILE A 110 -1.13 7.99 5.94
N LEU A 111 -1.09 7.05 4.96
CA LEU A 111 -1.07 7.37 3.53
C LEU A 111 -1.94 6.42 2.72
N PRO A 112 -2.64 6.92 1.67
CA PRO A 112 -3.31 6.07 0.69
C PRO A 112 -2.26 5.32 -0.13
N MET A 113 -2.39 4.00 -0.21
CA MET A 113 -1.46 3.17 -0.97
C MET A 113 -2.09 2.62 -2.25
N ASP A 114 -3.30 2.12 -2.17
CA ASP A 114 -4.01 1.54 -3.30
C ASP A 114 -5.48 1.97 -3.28
N ASN A 115 -6.02 2.17 -4.47
CA ASN A 115 -7.44 2.38 -4.67
C ASN A 115 -8.01 1.25 -5.52
N SER A 116 -9.15 0.69 -5.12
CA SER A 116 -9.75 -0.48 -5.78
C SER A 116 -10.09 -0.25 -7.26
N THR A 117 -10.31 1.00 -7.67
CA THR A 117 -10.67 1.38 -9.05
C THR A 117 -9.46 1.90 -9.84
N TYR A 118 -8.55 2.64 -9.19
CA TYR A 118 -7.42 3.31 -9.87
C TYR A 118 -6.07 2.65 -9.62
N GLY A 119 -6.03 1.64 -8.76
CA GLY A 119 -4.81 0.90 -8.47
C GLY A 119 -3.86 1.63 -7.53
N MET A 120 -2.57 1.40 -7.71
CA MET A 120 -1.49 1.84 -6.84
C MET A 120 -1.30 3.37 -6.85
N VAL A 121 -1.14 3.98 -5.66
CA VAL A 121 -0.65 5.36 -5.51
C VAL A 121 0.87 5.33 -5.55
N GLN A 122 1.41 5.39 -6.76
CA GLN A 122 2.82 5.11 -7.06
C GLN A 122 3.80 5.92 -6.21
N ASP A 123 3.56 7.22 -6.07
CA ASP A 123 4.46 8.14 -5.34
C ASP A 123 4.61 7.75 -3.86
N ASN A 124 3.57 7.20 -3.24
CA ASN A 124 3.61 6.81 -1.83
C ASN A 124 4.44 5.54 -1.60
N TYR A 125 4.44 4.60 -2.56
CA TYR A 125 5.35 3.46 -2.52
C TYR A 125 6.81 3.88 -2.72
N ASP A 126 7.06 4.84 -3.62
CA ASP A 126 8.40 5.40 -3.82
C ASP A 126 8.89 6.15 -2.57
N LEU A 127 8.01 6.91 -1.91
CA LEU A 127 8.31 7.54 -0.63
C LEU A 127 8.63 6.51 0.45
N LEU A 128 7.81 5.45 0.59
CA LEU A 128 8.07 4.40 1.58
C LEU A 128 9.45 3.75 1.39
N ASN A 129 9.93 3.64 0.15
CA ASN A 129 11.29 3.16 -0.12
C ASN A 129 12.37 4.18 0.26
N ARG A 130 12.12 5.48 0.07
CA ARG A 130 13.09 6.54 0.41
C ARG A 130 13.29 6.72 1.91
N TYR A 131 12.34 6.26 2.73
CA TYR A 131 12.40 6.30 4.18
C TYR A 131 12.59 4.89 4.77
N PRO A 132 13.83 4.34 4.77
CA PRO A 132 14.10 2.95 5.15
C PRO A 132 13.84 2.64 6.63
N THR A 133 13.74 3.66 7.46
CA THR A 133 13.39 3.57 8.89
C THR A 133 11.92 3.28 9.13
N MET A 134 11.05 3.59 8.14
CA MET A 134 9.60 3.43 8.27
C MET A 134 9.17 1.98 8.09
N VAL A 135 8.25 1.54 8.94
CA VAL A 135 7.66 0.20 8.96
C VAL A 135 6.15 0.31 8.99
N VAL A 136 5.48 -0.47 8.15
CA VAL A 136 4.02 -0.57 8.13
C VAL A 136 3.54 -1.37 9.33
N LEU A 137 2.67 -0.78 10.13
CA LEU A 137 2.14 -1.32 11.38
C LEU A 137 0.67 -1.74 11.26
N GLY A 138 -0.01 -1.33 10.19
CA GLY A 138 -1.40 -1.66 9.94
C GLY A 138 -1.90 -1.13 8.61
N GLU A 139 -3.06 -1.61 8.21
CA GLU A 139 -3.78 -1.12 7.04
C GLU A 139 -5.24 -0.82 7.36
N ILE A 140 -5.84 0.13 6.64
CA ILE A 140 -7.25 0.48 6.73
C ILE A 140 -7.82 0.54 5.31
N HIS A 141 -8.92 -0.18 5.06
CA HIS A 141 -9.71 -0.06 3.83
C HIS A 141 -10.87 0.90 4.09
N TYR A 142 -10.77 2.11 3.54
CA TYR A 142 -11.78 3.13 3.72
C TYR A 142 -12.64 3.27 2.46
N PRO A 143 -13.98 3.18 2.57
CA PRO A 143 -14.87 3.38 1.43
C PRO A 143 -14.77 4.84 0.96
N VAL A 144 -14.63 5.02 -0.34
CA VAL A 144 -14.59 6.34 -0.98
C VAL A 144 -15.90 6.57 -1.71
N SER A 145 -16.69 7.52 -1.20
CA SER A 145 -17.93 7.95 -1.81
C SER A 145 -17.96 9.46 -1.93
N HIS A 146 -18.29 9.95 -3.12
CA HIS A 146 -18.35 11.38 -3.37
C HIS A 146 -19.80 11.87 -3.41
N CYS A 147 -20.03 12.96 -2.70
CA CYS A 147 -21.27 13.72 -2.75
C CYS A 147 -21.05 15.01 -3.54
N LEU A 148 -22.05 15.44 -4.29
CA LEU A 148 -22.12 16.80 -4.83
C LEU A 148 -22.66 17.71 -3.75
N CYS A 149 -21.90 18.72 -3.37
CA CYS A 149 -22.23 19.62 -2.27
C CYS A 149 -22.10 21.07 -2.73
N SER A 150 -23.01 21.91 -2.26
CA SER A 150 -23.00 23.35 -2.51
C SER A 150 -23.20 24.12 -1.22
N ARG A 151 -23.20 25.44 -1.31
CA ARG A 151 -23.61 26.31 -0.20
C ARG A 151 -25.07 26.09 0.15
N VAL A 152 -25.40 26.35 1.39
CA VAL A 152 -26.80 26.28 1.88
C VAL A 152 -27.69 27.18 1.05
N GLY A 153 -28.81 26.65 0.54
CA GLY A 153 -29.82 27.40 -0.21
C GLY A 153 -29.60 27.34 -1.74
N GLU A 154 -28.52 26.78 -2.26
CA GLU A 154 -28.34 26.57 -3.70
C GLU A 154 -28.92 25.23 -4.15
N GLY A 155 -29.63 25.23 -5.27
CA GLY A 155 -30.17 24.03 -5.92
C GLY A 155 -29.29 23.57 -7.08
N LEU A 156 -29.43 22.32 -7.49
CA LEU A 156 -28.65 21.72 -8.59
C LEU A 156 -28.77 22.50 -9.90
N ASP A 157 -29.95 23.07 -10.19
CA ASP A 157 -30.25 23.81 -11.44
C ASP A 157 -29.44 25.12 -11.56
N HIS A 158 -28.87 25.62 -10.47
CA HIS A 158 -28.05 26.83 -10.46
C HIS A 158 -26.55 26.53 -10.59
N ILE A 159 -26.12 25.26 -10.46
CA ILE A 159 -24.72 24.88 -10.49
C ILE A 159 -24.17 24.95 -11.90
N LYS A 160 -23.08 25.74 -12.06
CA LYS A 160 -22.31 25.90 -13.31
C LYS A 160 -20.89 25.39 -13.22
N LYS A 161 -20.35 25.26 -11.99
CA LYS A 161 -18.97 24.84 -11.76
C LYS A 161 -18.91 23.80 -10.65
N VAL A 162 -18.06 22.80 -10.82
CA VAL A 162 -17.80 21.78 -9.81
C VAL A 162 -16.29 21.63 -9.60
N TYR A 163 -15.85 21.91 -8.38
CA TYR A 163 -14.46 21.81 -7.96
C TYR A 163 -14.21 20.48 -7.28
N SER A 164 -13.13 19.79 -7.64
CA SER A 164 -12.63 18.63 -6.89
C SER A 164 -11.25 18.17 -7.38
N HIS A 165 -10.69 17.18 -6.68
CA HIS A 165 -9.51 16.49 -7.17
C HIS A 165 -9.80 15.83 -8.53
N PRO A 166 -8.87 15.85 -9.51
CA PRO A 166 -9.08 15.28 -10.85
C PRO A 166 -9.60 13.84 -10.83
N GLN A 167 -9.12 13.03 -9.89
CA GLN A 167 -9.57 11.66 -9.73
C GLN A 167 -11.05 11.56 -9.33
N ALA A 168 -11.53 12.43 -8.41
CA ALA A 168 -12.92 12.46 -8.00
C ALA A 168 -13.83 12.93 -9.14
N LEU A 169 -13.41 13.94 -9.92
CA LEU A 169 -14.11 14.37 -11.13
C LEU A 169 -14.26 13.21 -12.13
N SER A 170 -13.18 12.46 -12.37
CA SER A 170 -13.20 11.29 -13.26
C SER A 170 -14.10 10.16 -12.76
N GLN A 171 -14.19 9.94 -11.45
CA GLN A 171 -15.08 8.94 -10.84
C GLN A 171 -16.56 9.30 -11.01
N CYS A 172 -16.88 10.58 -11.11
CA CYS A 172 -18.23 11.09 -11.27
C CYS A 172 -18.58 11.44 -12.74
N ARG A 173 -17.83 10.92 -13.72
CA ARG A 173 -17.99 11.24 -15.15
C ARG A 173 -19.43 11.06 -15.68
N ASP A 174 -20.17 10.06 -15.17
CA ASP A 174 -21.55 9.81 -15.58
C ASP A 174 -22.49 10.94 -15.18
N PHE A 175 -22.23 11.58 -14.05
CA PHE A 175 -22.93 12.79 -13.62
C PHE A 175 -22.66 13.94 -14.60
N PHE A 176 -21.42 14.16 -14.99
CA PHE A 176 -21.07 15.22 -15.93
C PHE A 176 -21.54 14.94 -17.36
N TYR A 177 -21.67 13.66 -17.73
CA TYR A 177 -22.23 13.29 -19.03
C TYR A 177 -23.69 13.74 -19.20
N VAL A 178 -24.49 13.68 -18.14
CA VAL A 178 -25.89 14.14 -18.14
C VAL A 178 -26.05 15.63 -17.79
N HIS A 179 -24.97 16.28 -17.36
CA HIS A 179 -24.90 17.71 -17.07
C HIS A 179 -23.72 18.37 -17.80
N PRO A 180 -23.72 18.41 -19.15
CA PRO A 180 -22.58 18.86 -19.96
C PRO A 180 -22.26 20.35 -19.81
N ASP A 181 -23.21 21.15 -19.32
CA ASP A 181 -23.05 22.59 -19.11
C ASP A 181 -22.28 22.93 -17.82
N ILE A 182 -21.99 21.93 -16.98
CA ILE A 182 -21.25 22.13 -15.73
C ILE A 182 -19.74 22.04 -16.02
N GLU A 183 -19.02 23.11 -15.76
CA GLU A 183 -17.56 23.17 -15.85
C GLU A 183 -16.90 22.41 -14.72
N GLN A 184 -15.94 21.53 -15.04
CA GLN A 184 -15.15 20.76 -14.09
C GLN A 184 -13.83 21.48 -13.79
N ILE A 185 -13.59 21.86 -12.54
CA ILE A 185 -12.40 22.63 -12.14
C ILE A 185 -11.56 21.80 -11.17
N PRO A 186 -10.30 21.50 -11.55
CA PRO A 186 -9.41 20.73 -10.69
C PRO A 186 -8.99 21.51 -9.43
N SER A 187 -9.00 20.83 -8.29
CA SER A 187 -8.46 21.29 -7.00
C SER A 187 -7.44 20.28 -6.48
N ALA A 188 -6.57 20.73 -5.58
CA ALA A 188 -5.52 19.90 -5.01
C ALA A 188 -6.05 18.69 -4.24
N ASN A 189 -7.22 18.81 -3.58
CA ASN A 189 -7.86 17.71 -2.89
C ASN A 189 -9.35 18.02 -2.61
N THR A 190 -10.16 17.00 -2.37
CA THR A 190 -11.61 17.12 -2.20
C THR A 190 -12.01 17.95 -0.97
N ALA A 191 -11.27 17.83 0.15
CA ALA A 191 -11.56 18.58 1.37
C ALA A 191 -11.09 20.05 1.29
N ILE A 192 -10.01 20.33 0.53
CA ILE A 192 -9.58 21.69 0.21
C ILE A 192 -10.65 22.39 -0.63
N ALA A 193 -11.16 21.72 -1.68
CA ALA A 193 -12.25 22.28 -2.48
C ALA A 193 -13.49 22.61 -1.63
N ALA A 194 -13.86 21.71 -0.70
CA ALA A 194 -14.99 21.93 0.20
C ALA A 194 -14.77 23.15 1.11
N LYS A 195 -13.57 23.29 1.66
CA LYS A 195 -13.20 24.44 2.49
C LYS A 195 -13.25 25.76 1.69
N GLU A 196 -12.60 25.79 0.53
CA GLU A 196 -12.53 26.96 -0.34
C GLU A 196 -13.93 27.42 -0.77
N LEU A 197 -14.83 26.49 -1.15
CA LEU A 197 -16.21 26.85 -1.47
C LEU A 197 -16.94 27.43 -0.28
N SER A 198 -16.76 26.87 0.93
CA SER A 198 -17.40 27.39 2.15
C SER A 198 -16.97 28.82 2.48
N GLU A 199 -15.72 29.18 2.16
CA GLU A 199 -15.12 30.49 2.45
C GLU A 199 -15.32 31.53 1.31
N SER A 200 -15.36 31.09 0.04
CA SER A 200 -15.35 32.01 -1.12
C SER A 200 -16.65 32.76 -1.34
N GLY A 201 -17.76 32.18 -0.92
CA GLY A 201 -19.07 32.74 -1.21
C GLY A 201 -19.50 32.67 -2.68
N GLU A 202 -18.81 31.92 -3.54
CA GLU A 202 -19.08 31.82 -4.98
C GLU A 202 -20.46 31.20 -5.24
N GLU A 203 -21.31 31.93 -5.97
CA GLU A 203 -22.63 31.45 -6.38
C GLU A 203 -22.52 30.54 -7.62
N GLY A 204 -23.41 29.56 -7.71
CA GLY A 204 -23.42 28.61 -8.82
C GLY A 204 -22.24 27.64 -8.82
N ALA A 205 -21.54 27.52 -7.70
CA ALA A 205 -20.43 26.59 -7.52
C ALA A 205 -20.79 25.42 -6.60
N ALA A 206 -20.26 24.25 -6.91
CA ALA A 206 -20.36 23.06 -6.07
C ALA A 206 -19.02 22.34 -5.98
N VAL A 207 -18.94 21.36 -5.10
CA VAL A 207 -17.75 20.52 -4.89
C VAL A 207 -18.13 19.04 -4.87
N LEU A 208 -17.21 18.18 -5.30
CA LEU A 208 -17.28 16.76 -4.97
C LEU A 208 -16.39 16.52 -3.77
N CYS A 209 -16.99 16.10 -2.67
CA CYS A 209 -16.27 15.76 -1.44
C CYS A 209 -16.95 14.60 -0.70
N SER A 210 -16.36 14.15 0.40
CA SER A 210 -17.00 13.19 1.30
C SER A 210 -18.18 13.87 2.04
N LYS A 211 -19.14 13.06 2.51
CA LYS A 211 -20.25 13.55 3.34
C LYS A 211 -19.75 14.25 4.59
N GLU A 212 -18.74 13.68 5.22
CA GLU A 212 -18.13 14.21 6.44
C GLU A 212 -17.42 15.55 6.18
N ALA A 213 -16.80 15.73 5.01
CA ALA A 213 -16.24 17.03 4.64
C ALA A 213 -17.34 18.07 4.44
N ALA A 214 -18.44 17.72 3.78
CA ALA A 214 -19.58 18.60 3.60
C ALA A 214 -20.16 19.05 4.95
N GLU A 215 -20.39 18.12 5.86
CA GLU A 215 -20.87 18.41 7.22
C GLU A 215 -19.91 19.30 8.01
N TYR A 216 -18.59 19.00 7.92
CA TYR A 216 -17.57 19.77 8.62
C TYR A 216 -17.47 21.24 8.16
N TYR A 217 -17.61 21.48 6.84
CA TYR A 217 -17.52 22.81 6.25
C TYR A 217 -18.90 23.50 6.06
N GLY A 218 -19.98 22.91 6.58
CA GLY A 218 -21.31 23.50 6.54
C GLY A 218 -21.91 23.61 5.13
N LEU A 219 -21.59 22.68 4.25
CA LEU A 219 -22.15 22.60 2.90
C LEU A 219 -23.41 21.73 2.87
N SER A 220 -24.33 22.06 1.96
CA SER A 220 -25.52 21.27 1.69
C SER A 220 -25.22 20.18 0.67
N ILE A 221 -25.63 18.96 0.96
CA ILE A 221 -25.52 17.84 0.02
C ILE A 221 -26.67 17.91 -0.99
N LEU A 222 -26.36 18.13 -2.26
CA LEU A 222 -27.30 18.13 -3.36
C LEU A 222 -27.56 16.73 -3.89
N ARG A 223 -26.53 15.87 -3.91
CA ARG A 223 -26.62 14.49 -4.36
C ARG A 223 -25.59 13.62 -3.65
N GLU A 224 -26.02 12.46 -3.17
CA GLU A 224 -25.14 11.45 -2.57
C GLU A 224 -24.75 10.39 -3.62
N GLN A 225 -23.67 9.67 -3.36
CA GLN A 225 -23.24 8.48 -4.10
C GLN A 225 -23.15 8.67 -5.63
N LEU A 226 -22.40 9.68 -6.06
CA LEU A 226 -22.23 9.96 -7.48
C LEU A 226 -21.36 8.94 -8.23
N SER A 227 -20.55 8.17 -7.53
CA SER A 227 -19.81 7.04 -8.10
C SER A 227 -20.68 5.78 -8.08
N LYS A 228 -20.80 5.08 -9.22
CA LYS A 228 -21.60 3.84 -9.34
C LYS A 228 -20.90 2.60 -8.80
N GLU A 229 -19.58 2.63 -8.71
CA GLU A 229 -18.77 1.47 -8.33
C GLU A 229 -18.43 1.55 -6.83
N GLU A 230 -18.42 0.39 -6.17
CA GLU A 230 -17.83 0.26 -4.84
C GLU A 230 -16.36 0.61 -4.96
N ASN A 231 -15.99 1.72 -4.34
CA ASN A 231 -14.63 2.24 -4.35
C ASN A 231 -14.10 2.29 -2.92
N ALA A 232 -12.94 1.72 -2.72
CA ALA A 232 -12.25 1.76 -1.44
C ALA A 232 -10.77 2.12 -1.65
N THR A 233 -10.22 2.85 -0.71
CA THR A 233 -8.79 3.14 -0.66
C THR A 233 -8.17 2.41 0.50
N ARG A 234 -7.09 1.68 0.23
CA ARG A 234 -6.24 1.06 1.24
C ARG A 234 -5.21 2.09 1.72
N PHE A 235 -5.22 2.35 3.00
CA PHE A 235 -4.27 3.21 3.69
C PHE A 235 -3.30 2.36 4.50
N PHE A 236 -2.01 2.72 4.50
CA PHE A 236 -1.04 2.19 5.46
C PHE A 236 -0.90 3.15 6.63
N ILE A 237 -0.83 2.56 7.83
CA ILE A 237 -0.32 3.23 9.03
C ILE A 237 1.10 2.74 9.23
N PHE A 238 2.05 3.66 9.36
CA PHE A 238 3.46 3.35 9.51
C PHE A 238 4.09 4.14 10.65
N GLY A 239 5.19 3.63 11.17
CA GLY A 239 6.01 4.24 12.22
C GLY A 239 7.45 3.77 12.11
N LYS A 240 8.29 4.04 13.12
CA LYS A 240 9.71 3.68 13.12
C LYS A 240 10.01 2.35 13.83
N GLU A 241 9.10 1.86 14.63
CA GLU A 241 9.34 0.66 15.44
C GLU A 241 9.22 -0.61 14.60
N LYS A 242 10.30 -1.40 14.52
CA LYS A 242 10.32 -2.69 13.82
C LYS A 242 9.69 -3.77 14.69
N ILE A 243 8.36 -3.73 14.77
CA ILE A 243 7.55 -4.66 15.57
C ILE A 243 6.50 -5.38 14.74
N TYR A 244 6.07 -6.55 15.21
CA TYR A 244 4.94 -7.31 14.67
C TYR A 244 4.14 -7.96 15.80
N SER A 245 2.87 -8.24 15.57
CA SER A 245 1.99 -8.88 16.56
C SER A 245 1.83 -10.37 16.33
N GLU A 246 1.35 -11.08 17.35
CA GLU A 246 1.05 -12.52 17.25
C GLU A 246 -0.05 -12.81 16.23
N ASP A 247 -1.03 -11.93 16.13
CA ASP A 247 -2.14 -12.01 15.19
C ASP A 247 -1.83 -11.38 13.82
N ALA A 248 -0.54 -11.04 13.54
CA ALA A 248 -0.15 -10.52 12.24
C ALA A 248 -0.51 -11.52 11.13
N TYR A 249 -1.21 -11.01 10.13
CA TYR A 249 -1.80 -11.80 9.04
C TYR A 249 -1.13 -11.54 7.70
N LYS A 250 -0.66 -10.31 7.48
CA LYS A 250 -0.07 -9.84 6.22
C LYS A 250 1.35 -9.37 6.43
N LEU A 251 2.25 -9.86 5.58
CA LEU A 251 3.64 -9.45 5.47
C LEU A 251 3.81 -8.67 4.16
N SER A 252 4.10 -7.38 4.24
CA SER A 252 4.45 -6.57 3.06
C SER A 252 5.95 -6.49 2.91
N ILE A 253 6.43 -6.76 1.70
CA ILE A 253 7.85 -6.71 1.33
C ILE A 253 8.04 -5.89 0.05
N SER A 254 9.21 -5.28 -0.08
CA SER A 254 9.71 -4.79 -1.36
C SER A 254 10.99 -5.52 -1.73
N LEU A 255 11.15 -5.86 -3.00
CA LEU A 255 12.34 -6.54 -3.50
C LEU A 255 12.70 -6.09 -4.91
N ILE A 256 13.98 -6.15 -5.24
CA ILE A 256 14.48 -5.89 -6.59
C ILE A 256 14.75 -7.24 -7.24
N VAL A 257 14.14 -7.46 -8.41
CA VAL A 257 14.35 -8.65 -9.21
C VAL A 257 15.30 -8.30 -10.35
N PRO A 258 16.42 -9.02 -10.51
CA PRO A 258 17.30 -8.85 -11.66
C PRO A 258 16.55 -9.13 -12.99
N ASP A 259 16.88 -8.39 -14.04
CA ASP A 259 16.31 -8.59 -15.37
C ASP A 259 16.97 -9.79 -16.09
N ASN A 260 16.76 -10.97 -15.53
CA ASN A 260 17.19 -12.24 -16.11
C ASN A 260 15.99 -13.16 -16.34
N VAL A 261 16.11 -14.05 -17.31
CA VAL A 261 15.06 -15.05 -17.59
C VAL A 261 14.80 -15.90 -16.36
N GLY A 262 13.53 -15.92 -15.90
CA GLY A 262 13.10 -16.74 -14.77
C GLY A 262 13.30 -16.11 -13.39
N SER A 263 13.93 -14.94 -13.25
CA SER A 263 14.19 -14.34 -11.92
C SER A 263 12.94 -14.13 -11.08
N LEU A 264 11.88 -13.58 -11.67
CA LEU A 264 10.60 -13.39 -10.96
C LEU A 264 9.96 -14.74 -10.60
N TYR A 265 10.04 -15.73 -11.49
CA TYR A 265 9.55 -17.09 -11.23
C TYR A 265 10.25 -17.71 -10.01
N GLN A 266 11.57 -17.58 -9.89
CA GLN A 266 12.33 -18.08 -8.73
C GLN A 266 11.88 -17.42 -7.43
N VAL A 267 11.70 -16.09 -7.43
CA VAL A 267 11.18 -15.35 -6.27
C VAL A 267 9.80 -15.86 -5.87
N LEU A 268 8.87 -15.99 -6.84
CA LEU A 268 7.52 -16.51 -6.58
C LEU A 268 7.55 -17.98 -6.14
N GLY A 269 8.46 -18.78 -6.71
CA GLY A 269 8.71 -20.16 -6.34
C GLY A 269 9.08 -20.31 -4.86
N SER A 270 9.84 -19.38 -4.30
CA SER A 270 10.20 -19.40 -2.88
C SER A 270 8.96 -19.31 -1.96
N PHE A 271 7.96 -18.52 -2.33
CA PHE A 271 6.69 -18.45 -1.59
C PHE A 271 5.81 -19.68 -1.84
N MET A 272 5.68 -20.11 -3.08
CA MET A 272 4.89 -21.28 -3.48
C MET A 272 5.38 -22.55 -2.79
N CYS A 273 6.69 -22.84 -2.81
CA CYS A 273 7.29 -24.02 -2.17
C CYS A 273 7.12 -24.03 -0.64
N ASN A 274 6.86 -22.88 -0.04
CA ASN A 274 6.55 -22.75 1.37
C ASN A 274 5.03 -22.70 1.66
N GLY A 275 4.17 -22.88 0.66
CA GLY A 275 2.71 -22.87 0.82
C GLY A 275 2.17 -21.51 1.27
N LEU A 276 2.81 -20.41 0.83
CA LEU A 276 2.41 -19.05 1.15
C LEU A 276 1.61 -18.46 -0.01
N SER A 277 0.48 -17.82 0.31
CA SER A 277 -0.34 -17.09 -0.65
C SER A 277 0.08 -15.64 -0.75
N LEU A 278 0.01 -15.09 -1.95
CA LEU A 278 0.20 -13.66 -2.20
C LEU A 278 -1.16 -12.99 -2.39
N SER A 279 -1.40 -11.87 -1.73
CA SER A 279 -2.62 -11.07 -1.89
C SER A 279 -2.43 -9.86 -2.79
N MET A 280 -1.19 -9.45 -3.04
CA MET A 280 -0.85 -8.35 -3.94
C MET A 280 0.54 -8.59 -4.54
N ILE A 281 0.70 -8.21 -5.80
CA ILE A 281 1.99 -8.03 -6.45
C ILE A 281 1.90 -6.82 -7.38
N GLN A 282 2.84 -5.87 -7.20
CA GLN A 282 2.91 -4.64 -7.98
C GLN A 282 4.37 -4.38 -8.35
N SER A 283 4.62 -3.87 -9.55
CA SER A 283 5.96 -3.57 -10.03
C SER A 283 6.16 -2.08 -10.28
N ARG A 284 7.38 -1.59 -10.01
CA ARG A 284 7.81 -0.22 -10.27
C ARG A 284 9.19 -0.22 -10.90
N PRO A 285 9.43 0.57 -11.96
CA PRO A 285 10.80 0.79 -12.45
C PRO A 285 11.66 1.40 -11.34
N VAL A 286 12.89 0.92 -11.19
CA VAL A 286 13.83 1.48 -10.19
C VAL A 286 14.36 2.85 -10.63
N GLY A 287 14.39 3.11 -11.94
CA GLY A 287 14.89 4.38 -12.49
C GLY A 287 16.41 4.47 -12.55
N ASP A 288 17.10 3.33 -12.47
CA ASP A 288 18.56 3.20 -12.53
C ASP A 288 19.14 3.17 -13.95
N GLY A 289 18.28 3.30 -14.98
CA GLY A 289 18.66 3.17 -16.40
C GLY A 289 18.92 1.74 -16.86
N ALA A 290 18.85 0.74 -15.97
CA ALA A 290 19.13 -0.67 -16.27
C ALA A 290 17.86 -1.52 -16.45
N PHE A 291 16.69 -0.89 -16.58
CA PHE A 291 15.37 -1.55 -16.64
C PHE A 291 15.08 -2.51 -15.48
N SER A 292 15.72 -2.28 -14.31
CA SER A 292 15.44 -3.04 -13.10
C SER A 292 14.07 -2.68 -12.53
N TYR A 293 13.37 -3.67 -11.99
CA TYR A 293 12.06 -3.49 -11.38
C TYR A 293 12.10 -3.80 -9.88
N ARG A 294 11.49 -2.91 -9.12
CA ARG A 294 11.14 -3.16 -7.73
C ARG A 294 9.73 -3.75 -7.67
N PHE A 295 9.58 -4.84 -6.97
CA PHE A 295 8.29 -5.45 -6.70
C PHE A 295 7.87 -5.17 -5.26
N PHE A 296 6.60 -4.86 -5.09
CA PHE A 296 5.92 -4.81 -3.81
C PHE A 296 5.00 -6.01 -3.74
N ILE A 297 5.15 -6.80 -2.69
CA ILE A 297 4.41 -8.06 -2.54
C ILE A 297 3.82 -8.12 -1.14
N ASP A 298 2.53 -8.43 -1.06
CA ASP A 298 1.86 -8.77 0.19
C ASP A 298 1.69 -10.27 0.27
N VAL A 299 2.32 -10.86 1.27
CA VAL A 299 2.31 -12.30 1.57
C VAL A 299 1.37 -12.54 2.75
N ILE A 300 0.48 -13.54 2.64
CA ILE A 300 -0.33 -13.97 3.77
C ILE A 300 0.52 -14.83 4.68
N GLY A 301 0.86 -14.29 5.85
CA GLY A 301 1.74 -14.96 6.80
C GLY A 301 2.19 -14.08 7.95
N ASN A 302 2.82 -14.71 8.92
CA ASN A 302 3.38 -14.08 10.12
C ASN A 302 4.88 -14.33 10.18
N LEU A 303 5.68 -13.36 10.60
CA LEU A 303 7.14 -13.50 10.76
C LEU A 303 7.53 -14.59 11.76
N SER A 304 6.62 -14.97 12.67
CA SER A 304 6.83 -16.12 13.57
C SER A 304 6.61 -17.47 12.89
N ASP A 305 6.01 -17.52 11.68
CA ASP A 305 5.77 -18.76 10.94
C ASP A 305 7.08 -19.23 10.24
N SER A 306 7.43 -20.49 10.48
CA SER A 306 8.60 -21.10 9.86
C SER A 306 8.56 -21.08 8.32
N ARG A 307 7.36 -21.11 7.72
CA ARG A 307 7.18 -21.04 6.26
C ARG A 307 7.62 -19.68 5.72
N VAL A 308 7.27 -18.61 6.42
CA VAL A 308 7.67 -17.24 6.08
C VAL A 308 9.18 -17.07 6.26
N GLU A 309 9.72 -17.54 7.39
CA GLU A 309 11.16 -17.50 7.66
C GLU A 309 11.95 -18.27 6.58
N ASN A 310 11.49 -19.46 6.18
CA ASN A 310 12.12 -20.24 5.13
C ASN A 310 12.10 -19.52 3.77
N ALA A 311 10.96 -18.94 3.38
CA ALA A 311 10.85 -18.23 2.12
C ALA A 311 11.81 -17.03 2.07
N LEU A 312 11.81 -16.20 3.12
CA LEU A 312 12.69 -15.03 3.20
C LEU A 312 14.18 -15.41 3.28
N SER A 313 14.52 -16.49 3.98
CA SER A 313 15.90 -17.00 4.04
C SER A 313 16.36 -17.49 2.68
N THR A 314 15.49 -18.18 1.92
CA THR A 314 15.78 -18.59 0.55
C THR A 314 16.08 -17.40 -0.35
N LEU A 315 15.23 -16.35 -0.31
CA LEU A 315 15.48 -15.13 -1.07
C LEU A 315 16.83 -14.48 -0.73
N LYS A 316 17.16 -14.43 0.56
CA LYS A 316 18.45 -13.90 1.02
C LYS A 316 19.64 -14.70 0.53
N GLU A 317 19.57 -16.04 0.58
CA GLU A 317 20.62 -16.95 0.08
C GLU A 317 20.79 -16.88 -1.43
N GLU A 318 19.72 -16.60 -2.17
CA GLU A 318 19.72 -16.39 -3.62
C GLU A 318 20.20 -15.00 -4.02
N GLY A 319 20.54 -14.15 -3.04
CA GLY A 319 21.07 -12.80 -3.29
C GLY A 319 20.01 -11.80 -3.72
N VAL A 320 18.73 -12.09 -3.48
CA VAL A 320 17.65 -11.14 -3.76
C VAL A 320 17.71 -9.99 -2.76
N ASP A 321 17.82 -8.77 -3.25
CA ASP A 321 17.72 -7.56 -2.41
C ASP A 321 16.26 -7.33 -2.04
N PHE A 322 15.92 -7.53 -0.77
CA PHE A 322 14.57 -7.30 -0.27
C PHE A 322 14.55 -6.57 1.07
N ARG A 323 13.45 -5.87 1.30
CA ARG A 323 13.13 -5.20 2.56
C ARG A 323 11.76 -5.62 3.05
N ILE A 324 11.66 -6.01 4.32
CA ILE A 324 10.39 -6.17 5.01
C ILE A 324 9.84 -4.76 5.30
N LEU A 325 8.70 -4.45 4.72
CA LEU A 325 8.00 -3.19 4.93
C LEU A 325 7.18 -3.22 6.22
N GLY A 326 6.64 -4.38 6.59
CA GLY A 326 5.88 -4.57 7.83
C GLY A 326 5.21 -5.92 7.89
N ASN A 327 4.84 -6.34 9.11
CA ASN A 327 4.00 -7.51 9.35
C ASN A 327 2.92 -7.14 10.37
N TYR A 328 1.68 -7.12 9.94
CA TYR A 328 0.58 -6.50 10.66
C TYR A 328 -0.71 -7.33 10.59
N PRO A 329 -1.64 -7.14 11.55
CA PRO A 329 -2.90 -7.87 11.57
C PRO A 329 -3.82 -7.45 10.41
N LYS A 330 -4.81 -8.29 10.12
CA LYS A 330 -5.91 -7.93 9.24
C LYS A 330 -6.74 -6.82 9.89
N GLU A 331 -7.23 -5.88 9.10
CA GLU A 331 -8.21 -4.89 9.56
C GLU A 331 -9.42 -5.61 10.17
N LYS A 332 -9.84 -5.15 11.36
CA LYS A 332 -10.99 -5.69 12.10
C LYS A 332 -12.28 -5.02 11.68
#